data_762d7de58a498f44da3c3fac7b6ee0b0
#
_entry.id   762d7de58a498f44da3c3fac7b6ee0b0
#
_cell.length_a   1.000
_cell.length_b   1.000
_cell.length_c   1.000
_cell.angle_alpha   90.00
_cell.angle_beta   90.00
_cell.angle_gamma   90.00
#
_symmetry.space_group_name_H-M   'P 1'
#
loop_
_entity.id
_entity.type
_entity.pdbx_description
1 polymer ?
#
loop_
_entity_poly.entity_id
_entity_poly.type
_entity_poly.pdbx_seq_one_letter_code
_entity_poly.pdbx_strand_id
1 'polypeptide(L)'
;MIINFKKRGSKNFINLLIFLSVGFAQQSSHQYIEYQRIQNRLQQGWNTWNTSSVLQQVLLPQGFAINLAFKQHYFLEEQYLSSALIGRRGDFTETVRPGPHAYDGSYTQLEIQWEGLDARIETAHAGKDLVILISPNSIPHDRMKVIIESGMLWNRQGHLSRKINQLKAVCPGKIIKVFTTSVPVDDDPYIDVKTPYLAVWLDGEIGISTGKKRTLLEIKKAIEIQKVSLQSEAEKFGELAEAYIAVQAGIAWNLIYEPKFDRVVSTVGRLWNEEYGGFCTFGWDNFFLAYMTGLASRDLAFSNVIEHLRGKTEQGFIPNDNRGNGSKSFDRSQPPVGGIMVKEVYKTYPEDWFLKATFDDLLGWNRWWHRSRNNEGLLSYGSSPANNPFNEPVFETKTAAGYESGMDDSPMYIGVPFNKKKHTLELQDVGLTSLYIADCRALAEMAGILKRKKEQKELES
;
A
#
# COMPACT_ATOMS: atom_id res chain seq x y z
N MET A 1 -2.65 -17.07 -50.42
CA MET A 1 -3.59 -16.02 -50.02
C MET A 1 -2.92 -15.24 -48.90
N ILE A 2 -2.28 -14.15 -49.23
CA ILE A 2 -1.43 -13.34 -48.34
C ILE A 2 -2.33 -12.23 -47.76
N ILE A 3 -2.59 -12.25 -46.47
CA ILE A 3 -3.38 -11.21 -45.79
C ILE A 3 -2.39 -10.15 -45.25
N ASN A 4 -2.45 -8.97 -45.84
CA ASN A 4 -1.73 -7.78 -45.40
C ASN A 4 -2.29 -7.25 -44.09
N PHE A 5 -1.55 -7.30 -42.99
CA PHE A 5 -1.84 -6.56 -41.78
C PHE A 5 -1.32 -5.13 -41.91
N LYS A 6 -2.23 -4.19 -42.07
CA LYS A 6 -1.94 -2.75 -41.99
C LYS A 6 -1.56 -2.36 -40.58
N LYS A 7 -0.35 -1.83 -40.38
CA LYS A 7 0.11 -1.12 -39.18
C LYS A 7 -0.83 0.07 -38.87
N ARG A 8 -1.66 -0.10 -37.84
CA ARG A 8 -2.32 1.01 -37.13
C ARG A 8 -2.05 0.81 -35.64
N GLY A 9 -1.14 1.57 -35.05
CA GLY A 9 -0.89 1.45 -33.61
C GLY A 9 0.31 2.19 -33.01
N SER A 10 1.08 2.99 -33.80
CA SER A 10 2.30 3.58 -33.23
C SER A 10 2.21 5.07 -32.81
N LYS A 11 1.10 5.77 -33.08
CA LYS A 11 1.00 7.20 -32.72
C LYS A 11 0.43 7.46 -31.33
N ASN A 12 -0.37 6.56 -30.77
CA ASN A 12 -0.95 6.77 -29.44
C ASN A 12 0.01 6.43 -28.29
N PHE A 13 1.01 5.57 -28.52
CA PHE A 13 1.99 5.21 -27.48
C PHE A 13 3.03 6.32 -27.25
N ILE A 14 3.38 7.06 -28.28
CA ILE A 14 4.34 8.19 -28.19
C ILE A 14 3.70 9.39 -27.50
N ASN A 15 2.41 9.65 -27.71
CA ASN A 15 1.69 10.72 -27.01
C ASN A 15 1.49 10.42 -25.52
N LEU A 16 1.30 9.16 -25.11
CA LEU A 16 1.20 8.79 -23.69
C LEU A 16 2.53 8.98 -22.94
N LEU A 17 3.66 8.70 -23.58
CA LEU A 17 4.99 8.93 -23.00
C LEU A 17 5.34 10.43 -22.90
N ILE A 18 4.87 11.26 -23.82
CA ILE A 18 5.09 12.71 -23.80
C ILE A 18 4.22 13.38 -22.74
N PHE A 19 2.97 12.95 -22.51
CA PHE A 19 2.11 13.48 -21.44
C PHE A 19 2.59 13.09 -20.04
N LEU A 20 3.17 11.89 -19.86
CA LEU A 20 3.80 11.48 -18.60
C LEU A 20 5.07 12.30 -18.30
N SER A 21 5.79 12.76 -19.28
CA SER A 21 7.00 13.59 -19.09
C SER A 21 6.70 15.06 -18.76
N VAL A 22 5.56 15.59 -19.17
CA VAL A 22 5.20 17.01 -18.93
C VAL A 22 4.72 17.24 -17.48
N GLY A 23 4.09 16.26 -16.82
CA GLY A 23 3.74 16.34 -15.39
C GLY A 23 4.97 16.32 -14.45
N PHE A 24 6.10 15.77 -14.90
CA PHE A 24 7.36 15.72 -14.16
C PHE A 24 8.26 16.95 -14.34
N ALA A 25 8.01 17.78 -15.31
CA ALA A 25 8.89 18.88 -15.68
C ALA A 25 8.80 20.13 -14.77
N GLN A 26 7.92 20.14 -13.75
CA GLN A 26 7.68 21.33 -12.91
C GLN A 26 8.17 21.21 -11.45
N GLN A 27 8.66 20.03 -11.01
CA GLN A 27 9.40 19.96 -9.74
C GLN A 27 10.83 20.45 -9.95
N SER A 28 11.33 21.34 -9.07
CA SER A 28 12.74 21.72 -9.13
C SER A 28 13.61 20.46 -9.01
N SER A 29 14.76 20.45 -9.66
CA SER A 29 15.69 19.31 -9.63
C SER A 29 16.04 18.87 -8.20
N HIS A 30 16.07 19.81 -7.26
CA HIS A 30 16.33 19.55 -5.84
C HIS A 30 15.21 18.76 -5.16
N GLN A 31 13.95 19.15 -5.32
CA GLN A 31 12.79 18.46 -4.70
C GLN A 31 12.69 17.01 -5.22
N TYR A 32 12.91 16.83 -6.51
CA TYR A 32 12.93 15.51 -7.12
C TYR A 32 14.06 14.63 -6.56
N ILE A 33 15.27 15.17 -6.41
CA ILE A 33 16.42 14.44 -5.86
C ILE A 33 16.15 14.03 -4.41
N GLU A 34 15.62 14.91 -3.55
CA GLU A 34 15.29 14.58 -2.15
C GLU A 34 14.23 13.49 -2.08
N TYR A 35 13.20 13.58 -2.91
CA TYR A 35 12.17 12.55 -2.98
C TYR A 35 12.74 11.19 -3.44
N GLN A 36 13.60 11.17 -4.47
CA GLN A 36 14.27 9.94 -4.92
C GLN A 36 15.13 9.31 -3.82
N ARG A 37 15.80 10.13 -3.02
CA ARG A 37 16.55 9.64 -1.85
C ARG A 37 15.64 8.95 -0.82
N ILE A 38 14.45 9.47 -0.61
CA ILE A 38 13.44 8.83 0.26
C ILE A 38 13.05 7.47 -0.30
N GLN A 39 12.64 7.41 -1.55
CA GLN A 39 12.24 6.15 -2.19
C GLN A 39 13.38 5.11 -2.16
N ASN A 40 14.62 5.53 -2.43
CA ASN A 40 15.78 4.66 -2.37
C ASN A 40 16.05 4.10 -0.96
N ARG A 41 15.72 4.85 0.11
CA ARG A 41 15.81 4.33 1.49
C ARG A 41 14.67 3.38 1.83
N LEU A 42 13.45 3.72 1.44
CA LEU A 42 12.28 2.86 1.65
C LEU A 42 12.42 1.51 0.94
N GLN A 43 12.96 1.50 -0.28
CA GLN A 43 13.11 0.30 -1.10
C GLN A 43 14.34 -0.53 -0.72
N GLN A 44 14.54 -0.82 0.57
CA GLN A 44 15.67 -1.60 1.06
C GLN A 44 15.22 -2.71 2.01
N GLY A 45 15.84 -3.87 1.85
CA GLY A 45 15.65 -4.97 2.80
C GLY A 45 14.43 -5.84 2.51
N TRP A 46 14.11 -6.71 3.47
CA TRP A 46 12.99 -7.65 3.40
C TRP A 46 11.71 -6.99 3.89
N ASN A 47 10.60 -7.29 3.21
CA ASN A 47 9.30 -6.72 3.51
C ASN A 47 8.16 -7.59 2.97
N THR A 48 6.92 -7.23 3.32
CA THR A 48 5.68 -7.91 2.88
C THR A 48 4.97 -7.17 1.73
N TRP A 49 5.62 -6.28 1.01
CA TRP A 49 4.98 -5.25 0.17
C TRP A 49 4.54 -5.73 -1.21
N ASN A 50 4.60 -7.03 -1.50
CA ASN A 50 3.92 -7.56 -2.66
C ASN A 50 2.41 -7.66 -2.40
N THR A 51 1.62 -7.24 -3.36
CA THR A 51 0.16 -7.18 -3.23
C THR A 51 -0.52 -8.55 -3.28
N SER A 52 0.12 -9.56 -3.84
CA SER A 52 -0.54 -10.85 -4.12
C SER A 52 -0.72 -11.77 -2.90
N SER A 53 0.10 -11.61 -1.85
CA SER A 53 0.01 -12.46 -0.66
C SER A 53 0.71 -11.84 0.54
N VAL A 54 0.10 -11.93 1.72
CA VAL A 54 0.74 -11.55 3.00
C VAL A 54 1.73 -12.60 3.52
N LEU A 55 1.74 -13.79 2.92
CA LEU A 55 2.69 -14.85 3.22
C LEU A 55 4.01 -14.70 2.44
N GLN A 56 4.11 -13.69 1.62
CA GLN A 56 5.28 -13.45 0.78
C GLN A 56 6.21 -12.41 1.39
N GLN A 57 7.49 -12.77 1.50
CA GLN A 57 8.57 -11.88 1.91
C GLN A 57 9.42 -11.52 0.70
N VAL A 58 9.57 -10.24 0.45
CA VAL A 58 10.28 -9.72 -0.73
C VAL A 58 11.53 -8.96 -0.32
N LEU A 59 12.62 -9.22 -0.99
CA LEU A 59 13.86 -8.47 -0.83
C LEU A 59 13.96 -7.36 -1.89
N LEU A 60 13.93 -6.12 -1.46
CA LEU A 60 14.17 -4.95 -2.31
C LEU A 60 15.64 -4.48 -2.20
N PRO A 61 16.19 -3.92 -3.26
CA PRO A 61 15.58 -3.68 -4.59
C PRO A 61 15.65 -4.88 -5.55
N GLN A 62 16.13 -6.06 -5.13
CA GLN A 62 16.35 -7.21 -6.00
C GLN A 62 15.06 -7.80 -6.57
N GLY A 63 13.92 -7.65 -5.89
CA GLY A 63 12.66 -8.28 -6.27
C GLY A 63 12.69 -9.81 -6.10
N PHE A 64 13.57 -10.33 -5.26
CA PHE A 64 13.57 -11.74 -4.89
C PHE A 64 12.53 -11.99 -3.80
N ALA A 65 11.70 -13.01 -3.98
CA ALA A 65 10.64 -13.35 -3.04
C ALA A 65 10.79 -14.76 -2.48
N ILE A 66 10.39 -14.92 -1.23
CA ILE A 66 10.09 -16.20 -0.58
C ILE A 66 8.59 -16.18 -0.30
N ASN A 67 7.85 -17.13 -0.86
CA ASN A 67 6.43 -17.33 -0.60
C ASN A 67 6.23 -18.58 0.24
N LEU A 68 5.38 -18.49 1.24
CA LEU A 68 4.91 -19.64 2.00
C LEU A 68 3.58 -20.11 1.45
N ALA A 69 3.51 -21.37 1.08
CA ALA A 69 2.28 -22.00 0.67
C ALA A 69 2.05 -23.26 1.53
N PHE A 70 0.80 -23.68 1.63
CA PHE A 70 0.41 -24.84 2.42
C PHE A 70 -0.35 -25.84 1.55
N LYS A 71 -0.01 -27.11 1.68
CA LYS A 71 -0.67 -28.17 0.96
C LYS A 71 -1.04 -29.31 1.89
N GLN A 72 -2.31 -29.68 1.88
CA GLN A 72 -2.74 -30.94 2.50
C GLN A 72 -2.18 -32.14 1.73
N HIS A 73 -2.00 -33.25 2.39
CA HIS A 73 -1.52 -34.48 1.77
C HIS A 73 -2.64 -35.25 1.05
N TYR A 74 -3.37 -34.54 0.18
CA TYR A 74 -4.36 -35.11 -0.74
C TYR A 74 -4.06 -34.66 -2.18
N PHE A 75 -4.66 -35.34 -3.15
CA PHE A 75 -4.31 -35.17 -4.55
C PHE A 75 -5.10 -34.12 -5.32
N LEU A 76 -5.84 -33.25 -4.62
CA LEU A 76 -6.70 -32.24 -5.25
C LEU A 76 -6.08 -30.85 -5.17
N GLU A 77 -6.18 -30.06 -6.27
CA GLU A 77 -5.68 -28.68 -6.34
C GLU A 77 -6.34 -27.74 -5.34
N GLU A 78 -7.62 -27.98 -5.02
CA GLU A 78 -8.40 -27.19 -4.05
C GLU A 78 -7.81 -27.21 -2.63
N GLN A 79 -6.83 -28.07 -2.39
CA GLN A 79 -6.16 -28.23 -1.11
C GLN A 79 -4.76 -27.60 -1.10
N TYR A 80 -4.53 -26.63 -1.96
CA TYR A 80 -3.27 -25.90 -2.04
C TYR A 80 -3.48 -24.41 -1.87
N LEU A 81 -3.08 -23.87 -0.71
CA LEU A 81 -3.08 -22.46 -0.41
C LEU A 81 -1.76 -21.83 -0.86
N SER A 82 -1.74 -21.21 -2.04
CA SER A 82 -0.56 -20.55 -2.60
C SER A 82 -0.45 -19.07 -2.26
N SER A 83 -1.54 -18.45 -1.82
CA SER A 83 -1.59 -17.02 -1.42
C SER A 83 -2.60 -16.80 -0.31
N ALA A 84 -2.38 -15.81 0.52
CA ALA A 84 -3.33 -15.41 1.55
C ALA A 84 -3.46 -13.89 1.61
N LEU A 85 -4.69 -13.41 1.86
CA LEU A 85 -5.00 -12.00 2.02
C LEU A 85 -5.77 -11.76 3.33
N ILE A 86 -5.55 -10.58 3.93
CA ILE A 86 -6.31 -10.15 5.10
C ILE A 86 -7.71 -9.73 4.65
N GLY A 87 -8.74 -10.33 5.25
CA GLY A 87 -10.14 -9.98 4.97
C GLY A 87 -10.76 -10.66 3.77
N ARG A 88 -10.09 -11.62 3.12
CA ARG A 88 -10.71 -12.46 2.08
C ARG A 88 -11.93 -13.18 2.65
N ARG A 89 -12.99 -13.26 1.86
CA ARG A 89 -14.27 -13.88 2.25
C ARG A 89 -14.67 -14.92 1.20
N GLY A 90 -15.37 -15.94 1.64
CA GLY A 90 -15.88 -17.03 0.79
C GLY A 90 -15.69 -18.39 1.44
N ASP A 91 -16.34 -19.39 0.89
CA ASP A 91 -16.16 -20.77 1.32
C ASP A 91 -14.75 -21.24 0.96
N PHE A 92 -14.15 -22.05 1.83
CA PHE A 92 -12.79 -22.64 1.65
C PHE A 92 -11.65 -21.60 1.56
N THR A 93 -11.89 -20.34 1.90
CA THR A 93 -10.84 -19.32 1.97
C THR A 93 -10.14 -19.35 3.32
N GLU A 94 -8.91 -18.86 3.32
CA GLU A 94 -8.14 -18.69 4.54
C GLU A 94 -8.68 -17.56 5.42
N THR A 95 -8.48 -17.69 6.72
CA THR A 95 -8.65 -16.60 7.67
C THR A 95 -7.26 -16.14 8.13
N VAL A 96 -6.92 -14.89 7.85
CA VAL A 96 -5.69 -14.25 8.33
C VAL A 96 -6.01 -13.24 9.40
N ARG A 97 -5.38 -13.41 10.57
CA ARG A 97 -5.41 -12.41 11.65
C ARG A 97 -4.07 -11.68 11.67
N PRO A 98 -4.03 -10.41 11.27
CA PRO A 98 -2.81 -9.62 11.30
C PRO A 98 -2.41 -9.34 12.74
N GLY A 99 -1.13 -9.54 13.06
CA GLY A 99 -0.49 -9.15 14.31
C GLY A 99 0.43 -7.95 14.10
N PRO A 100 1.32 -7.67 15.07
CA PRO A 100 2.29 -6.60 14.99
C PRO A 100 3.13 -6.66 13.70
N HIS A 101 3.41 -5.49 13.11
CA HIS A 101 4.21 -5.34 11.92
C HIS A 101 4.99 -4.03 11.97
N ALA A 102 6.31 -4.10 11.99
CA ALA A 102 7.16 -2.91 11.89
C ALA A 102 7.12 -2.35 10.47
N TYR A 103 7.14 -1.01 10.32
CA TYR A 103 7.09 -0.36 9.00
C TYR A 103 8.21 -0.78 8.05
N ASP A 104 9.40 -1.05 8.57
CA ASP A 104 10.58 -1.48 7.79
C ASP A 104 10.63 -2.98 7.51
N GLY A 105 9.62 -3.74 7.95
CA GLY A 105 9.58 -5.19 7.82
C GLY A 105 10.52 -5.94 8.78
N SER A 106 11.15 -5.23 9.73
CA SER A 106 12.10 -5.84 10.69
C SER A 106 11.45 -6.88 11.60
N TYR A 107 10.15 -6.77 11.86
CA TYR A 107 9.32 -7.77 12.54
C TYR A 107 7.93 -7.81 11.96
N THR A 108 7.40 -9.02 11.72
CA THR A 108 5.99 -9.25 11.41
C THR A 108 5.47 -10.47 12.13
N GLN A 109 4.19 -10.45 12.49
CA GLN A 109 3.45 -11.59 13.01
C GLN A 109 2.07 -11.66 12.38
N LEU A 110 1.62 -12.85 12.02
CA LEU A 110 0.24 -13.14 11.66
C LEU A 110 -0.17 -14.52 12.15
N GLU A 111 -1.46 -14.73 12.27
CA GLU A 111 -2.05 -16.07 12.46
C GLU A 111 -2.87 -16.41 11.21
N ILE A 112 -2.81 -17.68 10.81
CA ILE A 112 -3.51 -18.19 9.64
C ILE A 112 -4.28 -19.46 10.00
N GLN A 113 -5.53 -19.50 9.55
CA GLN A 113 -6.37 -20.70 9.62
C GLN A 113 -6.87 -21.04 8.23
N TRP A 114 -6.74 -22.32 7.83
CA TRP A 114 -7.21 -22.84 6.54
C TRP A 114 -7.24 -24.36 6.55
N GLU A 115 -8.38 -24.96 6.26
CA GLU A 115 -8.52 -26.42 6.05
C GLU A 115 -7.69 -27.29 7.03
N GLY A 116 -7.90 -27.08 8.34
CA GLY A 116 -7.16 -27.77 9.40
C GLY A 116 -5.78 -27.19 9.71
N LEU A 117 -5.28 -26.24 8.96
CA LEU A 117 -4.14 -25.40 9.34
C LEU A 117 -4.58 -24.42 10.43
N ASP A 118 -3.83 -24.35 11.52
CA ASP A 118 -3.88 -23.29 12.52
C ASP A 118 -2.46 -23.00 12.98
N ALA A 119 -1.89 -21.88 12.51
CA ALA A 119 -0.49 -21.59 12.74
C ALA A 119 -0.22 -20.09 12.89
N ARG A 120 0.79 -19.79 13.71
CA ARG A 120 1.42 -18.48 13.79
C ARG A 120 2.64 -18.44 12.87
N ILE A 121 2.77 -17.35 12.12
CA ILE A 121 3.93 -17.07 11.28
C ILE A 121 4.55 -15.77 11.76
N GLU A 122 5.82 -15.85 12.14
CA GLU A 122 6.63 -14.70 12.56
C GLU A 122 7.82 -14.54 11.62
N THR A 123 8.13 -13.32 11.26
CA THR A 123 9.33 -13.01 10.46
C THR A 123 10.15 -11.93 11.14
N ALA A 124 11.47 -11.99 10.97
CA ALA A 124 12.36 -10.97 11.52
C ALA A 124 13.61 -10.76 10.68
N HIS A 125 14.16 -9.56 10.77
CA HIS A 125 15.50 -9.29 10.24
C HIS A 125 16.57 -9.82 11.20
N ALA A 126 17.51 -10.60 10.67
CA ALA A 126 18.73 -11.05 11.35
C ALA A 126 19.96 -10.40 10.69
N GLY A 127 20.14 -9.10 10.92
CA GLY A 127 21.04 -8.23 10.15
C GLY A 127 20.46 -7.97 8.75
N LYS A 128 21.19 -8.36 7.70
CA LYS A 128 20.70 -8.25 6.31
C LYS A 128 19.91 -9.47 5.83
N ASP A 129 19.80 -10.48 6.68
CA ASP A 129 19.09 -11.73 6.38
C ASP A 129 17.67 -11.69 6.92
N LEU A 130 16.81 -12.52 6.35
CA LEU A 130 15.48 -12.81 6.84
C LEU A 130 15.49 -14.12 7.62
N VAL A 131 14.74 -14.17 8.70
CA VAL A 131 14.32 -15.41 9.36
C VAL A 131 12.80 -15.48 9.42
N ILE A 132 12.26 -16.69 9.30
CA ILE A 132 10.83 -16.98 9.39
C ILE A 132 10.66 -18.15 10.36
N LEU A 133 9.69 -18.05 11.25
CA LEU A 133 9.25 -19.12 12.12
C LEU A 133 7.78 -19.42 11.85
N ILE A 134 7.48 -20.68 11.57
CA ILE A 134 6.12 -21.20 11.47
C ILE A 134 5.89 -22.06 12.69
N SER A 135 4.96 -21.67 13.55
CA SER A 135 4.58 -22.37 14.78
C SER A 135 3.13 -22.82 14.67
N PRO A 136 2.84 -24.10 14.42
CA PRO A 136 1.48 -24.60 14.45
C PRO A 136 0.93 -24.52 15.89
N ASN A 137 -0.27 -23.98 16.04
CA ASN A 137 -1.00 -23.95 17.32
C ASN A 137 -1.49 -25.37 17.70
N SER A 138 -1.75 -26.18 16.66
CA SER A 138 -2.03 -27.61 16.78
C SER A 138 -1.44 -28.32 15.56
N ILE A 139 -0.92 -29.53 15.75
CA ILE A 139 -0.50 -30.36 14.59
C ILE A 139 -1.74 -30.68 13.77
N PRO A 140 -1.74 -30.37 12.47
CA PRO A 140 -2.88 -30.66 11.61
C PRO A 140 -3.27 -32.14 11.70
N HIS A 141 -4.56 -32.43 11.79
CA HIS A 141 -5.07 -33.80 11.86
C HIS A 141 -4.70 -34.59 10.61
N ASP A 142 -4.81 -33.92 9.46
CA ASP A 142 -4.33 -34.41 8.17
C ASP A 142 -2.91 -33.89 7.94
N ARG A 143 -2.02 -34.75 7.46
CA ARG A 143 -0.62 -34.35 7.21
C ARG A 143 -0.56 -33.22 6.20
N MET A 144 0.14 -32.17 6.56
CA MET A 144 0.30 -30.96 5.76
C MET A 144 1.75 -30.68 5.44
N LYS A 145 2.01 -30.17 4.24
CA LYS A 145 3.33 -29.67 3.83
C LYS A 145 3.34 -28.15 3.81
N VAL A 146 4.44 -27.59 4.27
CA VAL A 146 4.81 -26.20 3.98
C VAL A 146 5.66 -26.18 2.72
N ILE A 147 5.26 -25.41 1.73
CA ILE A 147 5.97 -25.22 0.48
C ILE A 147 6.65 -23.84 0.54
N ILE A 148 7.98 -23.86 0.52
CA ILE A 148 8.82 -22.67 0.56
C ILE A 148 9.23 -22.38 -0.87
N GLU A 149 8.51 -21.49 -1.53
CA GLU A 149 8.73 -21.13 -2.94
C GLU A 149 9.73 -19.98 -3.04
N SER A 150 10.51 -19.96 -4.11
CA SER A 150 11.36 -18.82 -4.46
C SER A 150 10.94 -18.21 -5.78
N GLY A 151 10.94 -16.89 -5.90
CA GLY A 151 10.51 -16.21 -7.11
C GLY A 151 11.33 -14.93 -7.39
N MET A 152 11.35 -14.54 -8.67
CA MET A 152 11.76 -13.19 -9.08
C MET A 152 10.52 -12.43 -9.50
N LEU A 153 10.25 -11.33 -8.82
CA LEU A 153 9.06 -10.51 -9.07
C LEU A 153 9.37 -9.37 -10.03
N TRP A 154 8.31 -8.84 -10.65
CA TRP A 154 8.32 -7.59 -11.41
C TRP A 154 9.36 -7.55 -12.54
N ASN A 155 9.58 -8.69 -13.20
CA ASN A 155 10.59 -8.85 -14.27
C ASN A 155 12.03 -8.47 -13.85
N ARG A 156 12.32 -8.48 -12.53
CA ARG A 156 13.69 -8.27 -12.05
C ARG A 156 14.59 -9.42 -12.48
N GLN A 157 15.83 -9.11 -12.83
CA GLN A 157 16.80 -10.10 -13.27
C GLN A 157 17.28 -10.99 -12.11
N GLY A 158 17.31 -12.29 -12.34
CA GLY A 158 17.85 -13.25 -11.40
C GLY A 158 17.79 -14.68 -11.93
N HIS A 159 18.63 -15.54 -11.39
CA HIS A 159 18.64 -16.96 -11.67
C HIS A 159 18.34 -17.73 -10.39
N LEU A 160 17.33 -18.59 -10.44
CA LEU A 160 16.88 -19.41 -9.32
C LEU A 160 17.32 -20.86 -9.53
N SER A 161 17.79 -21.50 -8.47
CA SER A 161 18.16 -22.91 -8.48
C SER A 161 17.89 -23.58 -7.14
N ARG A 162 17.64 -24.87 -7.17
CA ARG A 162 17.49 -25.73 -5.99
C ARG A 162 18.67 -26.69 -5.89
N LYS A 163 19.15 -26.88 -4.68
CA LYS A 163 19.92 -28.03 -4.23
C LYS A 163 19.07 -28.81 -3.23
N ILE A 164 19.50 -30.01 -2.83
CA ILE A 164 18.72 -30.90 -1.96
C ILE A 164 18.11 -30.16 -0.75
N ASN A 165 18.89 -29.36 -0.04
CA ASN A 165 18.47 -28.72 1.22
C ASN A 165 18.52 -27.16 1.17
N GLN A 166 18.55 -26.55 -0.01
CA GLN A 166 18.59 -25.10 -0.12
C GLN A 166 18.06 -24.59 -1.45
N LEU A 167 17.49 -23.39 -1.42
CA LEU A 167 17.27 -22.60 -2.62
C LEU A 167 18.40 -21.57 -2.77
N LYS A 168 18.68 -21.20 -4.00
CA LYS A 168 19.69 -20.18 -4.31
C LYS A 168 19.16 -19.25 -5.38
N ALA A 169 19.23 -17.96 -5.11
CA ALA A 169 19.01 -16.90 -6.10
C ALA A 169 20.32 -16.17 -6.36
N VAL A 170 20.62 -15.92 -7.62
CA VAL A 170 21.71 -15.05 -8.08
C VAL A 170 21.08 -13.83 -8.72
N CYS A 171 21.13 -12.71 -8.03
CA CYS A 171 20.59 -11.42 -8.47
C CYS A 171 21.76 -10.46 -8.77
N PRO A 172 21.55 -9.36 -9.51
CA PRO A 172 22.55 -8.34 -9.68
C PRO A 172 23.11 -7.87 -8.33
N GLY A 173 24.41 -8.02 -8.14
CA GLY A 173 25.13 -7.61 -6.92
C GLY A 173 24.88 -8.45 -5.66
N LYS A 174 24.06 -9.52 -5.72
CA LYS A 174 23.72 -10.31 -4.51
C LYS A 174 23.47 -11.79 -4.80
N ILE A 175 23.96 -12.64 -3.91
CA ILE A 175 23.60 -14.07 -3.89
C ILE A 175 22.82 -14.31 -2.60
N ILE A 176 21.61 -14.87 -2.74
CA ILE A 176 20.73 -15.21 -1.63
C ILE A 176 20.62 -16.73 -1.57
N LYS A 177 20.79 -17.29 -0.39
CA LYS A 177 20.55 -18.71 -0.11
C LYS A 177 19.39 -18.79 0.89
N VAL A 178 18.52 -19.78 0.74
CA VAL A 178 17.40 -20.05 1.64
C VAL A 178 17.55 -21.45 2.19
N PHE A 179 17.45 -21.57 3.50
CA PHE A 179 17.57 -22.81 4.25
C PHE A 179 16.35 -23.03 5.13
N THR A 180 16.05 -24.28 5.44
CA THR A 180 15.04 -24.67 6.44
C THR A 180 15.70 -25.52 7.53
N THR A 181 15.12 -25.48 8.74
CA THR A 181 15.54 -26.32 9.86
C THR A 181 15.07 -27.77 9.71
N SER A 182 13.95 -27.98 9.02
CA SER A 182 13.37 -29.29 8.72
C SER A 182 14.06 -29.91 7.51
N VAL A 183 14.02 -31.23 7.42
CA VAL A 183 14.55 -31.96 6.27
C VAL A 183 13.54 -31.86 5.12
N PRO A 184 13.93 -31.29 3.97
CA PRO A 184 13.07 -31.26 2.81
C PRO A 184 12.70 -32.66 2.33
N VAL A 185 11.47 -32.82 1.89
CA VAL A 185 10.97 -34.05 1.27
C VAL A 185 11.10 -33.97 -0.26
N ASP A 186 10.88 -35.09 -0.92
CA ASP A 186 10.89 -35.17 -2.38
C ASP A 186 9.83 -34.28 -3.01
N ASP A 187 10.01 -33.95 -4.28
CA ASP A 187 9.09 -33.16 -5.05
C ASP A 187 7.69 -33.76 -5.02
N ASP A 188 6.71 -32.88 -4.89
CA ASP A 188 5.31 -33.24 -4.94
C ASP A 188 4.80 -33.03 -6.38
N PRO A 189 4.45 -34.10 -7.12
CA PRO A 189 4.04 -33.98 -8.51
C PRO A 189 2.69 -33.29 -8.71
N TYR A 190 1.95 -33.06 -7.61
CA TYR A 190 0.65 -32.37 -7.63
C TYR A 190 0.74 -30.88 -7.26
N ILE A 191 1.94 -30.35 -7.16
CA ILE A 191 2.17 -28.92 -6.98
C ILE A 191 2.60 -28.31 -8.32
N ASP A 192 1.76 -27.49 -8.91
CA ASP A 192 2.11 -26.73 -10.14
C ASP A 192 2.91 -25.48 -9.79
N VAL A 193 4.11 -25.66 -9.23
CA VAL A 193 5.05 -24.58 -8.95
C VAL A 193 6.10 -24.52 -10.04
N LYS A 194 6.10 -23.45 -10.82
CA LYS A 194 7.05 -23.24 -11.93
C LYS A 194 8.44 -22.78 -11.48
N THR A 195 8.61 -22.47 -10.22
CA THR A 195 9.87 -21.96 -9.64
C THR A 195 10.45 -22.97 -8.64
N PRO A 196 11.76 -22.92 -8.36
CA PRO A 196 12.36 -23.79 -7.36
C PRO A 196 11.75 -23.62 -5.97
N TYR A 197 11.41 -24.71 -5.31
CA TYR A 197 10.82 -24.73 -3.97
C TYR A 197 11.46 -25.82 -3.08
N LEU A 198 11.25 -25.71 -1.76
CA LEU A 198 11.46 -26.79 -0.79
C LEU A 198 10.11 -27.15 -0.18
N ALA A 199 9.83 -28.43 -0.03
CA ALA A 199 8.66 -28.93 0.69
C ALA A 199 9.10 -29.56 1.99
N VAL A 200 8.43 -29.25 3.10
CA VAL A 200 8.71 -29.82 4.43
C VAL A 200 7.39 -30.18 5.13
N TRP A 201 7.38 -31.26 5.91
CA TRP A 201 6.20 -31.63 6.70
C TRP A 201 6.01 -30.65 7.87
N LEU A 202 4.76 -30.27 8.13
CA LEU A 202 4.37 -29.45 9.27
C LEU A 202 4.08 -30.34 10.51
N ASP A 203 5.11 -31.06 10.95
CA ASP A 203 5.05 -31.95 12.11
C ASP A 203 5.48 -31.22 13.42
N GLY A 204 5.71 -29.93 13.37
CA GLY A 204 6.15 -29.07 14.47
C GLY A 204 6.63 -27.71 13.95
N GLU A 205 7.40 -27.01 14.78
CA GLU A 205 7.92 -25.70 14.39
C GLU A 205 8.95 -25.80 13.27
N ILE A 206 8.79 -24.93 12.27
CA ILE A 206 9.67 -24.85 11.11
C ILE A 206 10.34 -23.48 11.09
N GLY A 207 11.67 -23.48 11.08
CA GLY A 207 12.47 -22.29 10.88
C GLY A 207 12.99 -22.19 9.45
N ILE A 208 12.94 -20.99 8.87
CA ILE A 208 13.52 -20.66 7.56
C ILE A 208 14.52 -19.53 7.78
N SER A 209 15.65 -19.56 7.07
CA SER A 209 16.66 -18.50 7.16
C SER A 209 17.30 -18.22 5.81
N THR A 210 17.63 -16.95 5.56
CA THR A 210 18.40 -16.56 4.38
C THR A 210 19.86 -16.30 4.71
N GLY A 211 20.70 -16.22 3.67
CA GLY A 211 22.14 -15.95 3.79
C GLY A 211 22.92 -17.12 4.34
N LYS A 212 22.79 -17.39 5.65
CA LYS A 212 23.41 -18.53 6.33
C LYS A 212 22.36 -19.48 6.92
N LYS A 213 22.69 -20.75 7.03
CA LYS A 213 21.88 -21.73 7.75
C LYS A 213 21.88 -21.39 9.24
N ARG A 214 20.69 -21.37 9.87
CA ARG A 214 20.48 -21.13 11.31
C ARG A 214 19.72 -22.29 11.94
N THR A 215 19.98 -22.54 13.20
CA THR A 215 19.19 -23.43 14.04
C THR A 215 17.86 -22.79 14.41
N LEU A 216 16.89 -23.61 14.84
CA LEU A 216 15.59 -23.11 15.32
C LEU A 216 15.76 -22.13 16.49
N LEU A 217 16.69 -22.41 17.40
CA LEU A 217 17.00 -21.52 18.54
C LEU A 217 17.54 -20.15 18.09
N GLU A 218 18.45 -20.12 17.09
CA GLU A 218 18.96 -18.86 16.55
C GLU A 218 17.86 -18.04 15.86
N ILE A 219 16.92 -18.70 15.18
CA ILE A 219 15.77 -18.05 14.53
C ILE A 219 14.84 -17.45 15.59
N LYS A 220 14.45 -18.23 16.61
CA LYS A 220 13.64 -17.73 17.73
C LYS A 220 14.26 -16.55 18.45
N LYS A 221 15.58 -16.60 18.67
CA LYS A 221 16.30 -15.48 19.28
C LYS A 221 16.30 -14.23 18.42
N ALA A 222 16.44 -14.37 17.10
CA ALA A 222 16.38 -13.22 16.19
C ALA A 222 14.97 -12.58 16.16
N ILE A 223 13.93 -13.40 16.17
CA ILE A 223 12.53 -12.96 16.26
C ILE A 223 12.30 -12.18 17.57
N GLU A 224 12.69 -12.76 18.70
CA GLU A 224 12.50 -12.13 20.01
C GLU A 224 13.21 -10.76 20.11
N ILE A 225 14.41 -10.64 19.56
CA ILE A 225 15.14 -9.35 19.52
C ILE A 225 14.31 -8.28 18.80
N GLN A 226 13.76 -8.59 17.64
CA GLN A 226 12.99 -7.61 16.85
C GLN A 226 11.61 -7.32 17.47
N LYS A 227 10.99 -8.32 18.05
CA LYS A 227 9.73 -8.16 18.80
C LYS A 227 9.90 -7.22 20.00
N VAL A 228 10.95 -7.42 20.80
CA VAL A 228 11.28 -6.55 21.93
C VAL A 228 11.64 -5.14 21.44
N SER A 229 12.35 -5.00 20.31
CA SER A 229 12.65 -3.70 19.72
C SER A 229 11.38 -2.93 19.36
N LEU A 230 10.44 -3.58 18.70
CA LEU A 230 9.13 -2.96 18.36
C LEU A 230 8.34 -2.57 19.62
N GLN A 231 8.32 -3.43 20.63
CA GLN A 231 7.66 -3.14 21.90
C GLN A 231 8.30 -1.93 22.59
N SER A 232 9.64 -1.85 22.63
CA SER A 232 10.37 -0.73 23.24
C SER A 232 10.14 0.60 22.51
N GLU A 233 9.89 0.56 21.21
CA GLU A 233 9.48 1.76 20.46
C GLU A 233 8.07 2.22 20.87
N ALA A 234 7.15 1.29 21.04
CA ALA A 234 5.79 1.59 21.45
C ALA A 234 5.72 2.13 22.89
N GLU A 235 6.57 1.67 23.79
CA GLU A 235 6.63 2.11 25.20
C GLU A 235 6.90 3.61 25.35
N LYS A 236 7.48 4.26 24.34
CA LYS A 236 7.66 5.72 24.28
C LYS A 236 6.34 6.48 24.30
N PHE A 237 5.24 5.83 23.96
CA PHE A 237 3.89 6.38 23.94
C PHE A 237 3.11 6.12 25.24
N GLY A 238 3.74 5.51 26.26
CA GLY A 238 3.15 5.27 27.57
C GLY A 238 1.84 4.45 27.50
N GLU A 239 0.77 4.97 28.02
CA GLU A 239 -0.56 4.32 28.02
C GLU A 239 -1.12 4.08 26.60
N LEU A 240 -0.62 4.79 25.59
CA LEU A 240 -1.01 4.62 24.19
C LEU A 240 -0.15 3.60 23.42
N ALA A 241 0.75 2.86 24.08
CA ALA A 241 1.66 1.92 23.44
C ALA A 241 0.92 0.85 22.60
N GLU A 242 -0.17 0.29 23.12
CA GLU A 242 -0.98 -0.69 22.40
C GLU A 242 -1.66 -0.08 21.18
N ALA A 243 -2.22 1.12 21.33
CA ALA A 243 -2.84 1.86 20.21
C ALA A 243 -1.80 2.18 19.13
N TYR A 244 -0.58 2.57 19.51
CA TYR A 244 0.51 2.79 18.57
C TYR A 244 0.85 1.53 17.76
N ILE A 245 1.00 0.37 18.42
CA ILE A 245 1.25 -0.92 17.73
C ILE A 245 0.10 -1.26 16.79
N ALA A 246 -1.16 -1.06 17.22
CA ALA A 246 -2.33 -1.34 16.39
C ALA A 246 -2.38 -0.45 15.13
N VAL A 247 -2.15 0.85 15.28
CA VAL A 247 -2.06 1.81 14.15
C VAL A 247 -0.93 1.42 13.21
N GLN A 248 0.26 1.16 13.76
CA GLN A 248 1.41 0.76 12.95
C GLN A 248 1.14 -0.54 12.19
N ALA A 249 0.61 -1.56 12.85
CA ALA A 249 0.27 -2.84 12.22
C ALA A 249 -0.78 -2.67 11.12
N GLY A 250 -1.87 -1.94 11.38
CA GLY A 250 -2.91 -1.68 10.40
C GLY A 250 -2.38 -1.03 9.12
N ILE A 251 -1.46 -0.09 9.23
CA ILE A 251 -0.85 0.58 8.09
C ILE A 251 0.23 -0.31 7.43
N ALA A 252 1.11 -0.92 8.22
CA ALA A 252 2.25 -1.70 7.70
C ALA A 252 1.81 -2.92 6.89
N TRP A 253 0.72 -3.59 7.29
CA TRP A 253 0.13 -4.67 6.49
C TRP A 253 -0.46 -4.21 5.16
N ASN A 254 -0.70 -2.91 4.99
CA ASN A 254 -1.22 -2.28 3.78
C ASN A 254 -0.18 -1.47 3.00
N LEU A 255 1.09 -1.46 3.43
CA LEU A 255 2.19 -0.94 2.64
C LEU A 255 2.42 -1.82 1.41
N ILE A 256 2.63 -1.18 0.26
CA ILE A 256 2.97 -1.86 -0.99
C ILE A 256 4.19 -1.23 -1.66
N TYR A 257 4.87 -2.03 -2.44
CA TYR A 257 5.78 -1.55 -3.47
C TYR A 257 5.10 -1.65 -4.83
N GLU A 258 4.96 -0.53 -5.53
CA GLU A 258 4.41 -0.49 -6.88
C GLU A 258 5.55 -0.39 -7.92
N PRO A 259 5.81 -1.46 -8.69
CA PRO A 259 6.94 -1.51 -9.61
C PRO A 259 6.79 -0.59 -10.82
N LYS A 260 5.56 -0.22 -11.19
CA LYS A 260 5.28 0.64 -12.35
C LYS A 260 5.87 2.04 -12.20
N PHE A 261 5.81 2.59 -10.99
CA PHE A 261 6.30 3.92 -10.65
C PHE A 261 7.51 3.88 -9.71
N ASP A 262 8.02 2.69 -9.40
CA ASP A 262 9.16 2.46 -8.50
C ASP A 262 8.99 3.17 -7.16
N ARG A 263 7.86 2.89 -6.48
CA ARG A 263 7.46 3.60 -5.26
C ARG A 263 6.92 2.69 -4.16
N VAL A 264 7.14 3.12 -2.91
CA VAL A 264 6.52 2.57 -1.72
C VAL A 264 5.42 3.52 -1.27
N VAL A 265 4.23 3.00 -1.01
CA VAL A 265 3.05 3.79 -0.60
C VAL A 265 2.14 2.95 0.30
N SER A 266 1.44 3.61 1.21
CA SER A 266 0.37 2.99 1.99
C SER A 266 -0.92 2.99 1.18
N THR A 267 -1.64 1.87 1.21
CA THR A 267 -2.97 1.74 0.63
C THR A 267 -4.01 1.58 1.75
N VAL A 268 -5.29 1.74 1.42
CA VAL A 268 -6.36 1.53 2.41
C VAL A 268 -6.64 0.04 2.62
N GLY A 269 -6.39 -0.80 1.62
CA GLY A 269 -6.53 -2.24 1.77
C GLY A 269 -5.94 -3.02 0.61
N ARG A 270 -5.35 -4.17 0.90
CA ARG A 270 -4.81 -5.10 -0.11
C ARG A 270 -5.88 -5.98 -0.74
N LEU A 271 -7.04 -6.14 -0.13
CA LEU A 271 -8.15 -6.94 -0.65
C LEU A 271 -8.64 -6.44 -2.03
N TRP A 272 -8.44 -5.16 -2.30
CA TRP A 272 -8.80 -4.50 -3.56
C TRP A 272 -7.92 -4.90 -4.74
N ASN A 273 -6.94 -5.77 -4.53
CA ASN A 273 -6.05 -6.28 -5.56
C ASN A 273 -6.78 -7.07 -6.64
N GLU A 274 -7.75 -7.86 -6.24
CA GLU A 274 -8.45 -8.78 -7.15
C GLU A 274 -9.35 -8.02 -8.12
N GLU A 275 -9.93 -6.88 -7.68
CA GLU A 275 -10.91 -6.12 -8.47
C GLU A 275 -10.34 -4.86 -9.14
N TYR A 276 -9.34 -4.21 -8.51
CA TYR A 276 -8.93 -2.85 -8.89
C TYR A 276 -7.46 -2.73 -9.31
N GLY A 277 -6.85 -3.79 -9.78
CA GLY A 277 -5.50 -3.76 -10.36
C GLY A 277 -4.38 -3.62 -9.33
N GLY A 278 -4.58 -4.16 -8.13
CA GLY A 278 -3.53 -4.35 -7.15
C GLY A 278 -3.64 -3.53 -5.88
N PHE A 279 -4.28 -2.38 -5.90
CA PHE A 279 -4.47 -1.53 -4.72
C PHE A 279 -5.44 -0.38 -4.98
N CYS A 280 -5.90 0.25 -3.89
CA CYS A 280 -6.67 1.48 -3.94
C CYS A 280 -6.17 2.47 -2.87
N THR A 281 -6.06 3.74 -3.24
CA THR A 281 -5.86 4.87 -2.32
C THR A 281 -7.09 5.73 -2.31
N PHE A 282 -7.44 6.32 -1.17
CA PHE A 282 -8.61 7.18 -1.01
C PHE A 282 -8.20 8.59 -0.58
N GLY A 283 -8.99 9.58 -0.97
CA GLY A 283 -8.70 11.01 -0.82
C GLY A 283 -8.22 11.41 0.57
N TRP A 284 -9.12 11.46 1.55
CA TRP A 284 -8.77 11.90 2.90
C TRP A 284 -8.01 10.83 3.71
N ASP A 285 -8.31 9.53 3.45
CA ASP A 285 -7.68 8.42 4.17
C ASP A 285 -6.15 8.44 4.02
N ASN A 286 -5.65 8.65 2.81
CA ASN A 286 -4.21 8.65 2.56
C ASN A 286 -3.49 9.86 3.18
N PHE A 287 -4.16 10.98 3.41
CA PHE A 287 -3.59 12.08 4.20
C PHE A 287 -3.55 11.74 5.69
N PHE A 288 -4.59 11.07 6.24
CA PHE A 288 -4.53 10.55 7.61
C PHE A 288 -3.46 9.48 7.76
N LEU A 289 -3.31 8.56 6.79
CA LEU A 289 -2.23 7.58 6.76
C LEU A 289 -0.85 8.25 6.77
N ALA A 290 -0.67 9.33 6.01
CA ALA A 290 0.59 10.08 6.00
C ALA A 290 0.90 10.68 7.37
N TYR A 291 -0.08 11.27 8.04
CA TYR A 291 0.08 11.79 9.40
C TYR A 291 0.41 10.68 10.41
N MET A 292 -0.33 9.58 10.39
CA MET A 292 -0.11 8.45 11.30
C MET A 292 1.25 7.77 11.07
N THR A 293 1.67 7.58 9.82
CA THR A 293 3.03 7.07 9.53
C THR A 293 4.13 8.02 10.00
N GLY A 294 3.83 9.32 10.04
CA GLY A 294 4.73 10.36 10.56
C GLY A 294 5.04 10.23 12.05
N LEU A 295 4.28 9.45 12.82
CA LEU A 295 4.59 9.16 14.22
C LEU A 295 5.88 8.35 14.38
N ALA A 296 6.27 7.58 13.36
CA ALA A 296 7.44 6.70 13.39
C ALA A 296 8.39 6.86 12.20
N SER A 297 7.91 7.30 11.03
CA SER A 297 8.69 7.32 9.81
C SER A 297 8.44 8.57 8.97
N ARG A 298 9.40 9.50 9.00
CA ARG A 298 9.41 10.67 8.11
C ARG A 298 9.29 10.28 6.64
N ASP A 299 10.06 9.29 6.22
CA ASP A 299 10.16 8.90 4.80
C ASP A 299 8.84 8.34 4.29
N LEU A 300 8.13 7.54 5.09
CA LEU A 300 6.79 7.06 4.74
C LEU A 300 5.76 8.19 4.72
N ALA A 301 5.80 9.10 5.70
CA ALA A 301 4.90 10.25 5.72
C ALA A 301 5.04 11.12 4.46
N PHE A 302 6.27 11.46 4.09
CA PHE A 302 6.54 12.25 2.89
C PHE A 302 6.18 11.50 1.62
N SER A 303 6.49 10.19 1.54
CA SER A 303 6.10 9.36 0.40
C SER A 303 4.59 9.32 0.22
N ASN A 304 3.83 9.06 1.28
CA ASN A 304 2.37 8.98 1.23
C ASN A 304 1.75 10.29 0.76
N VAL A 305 2.19 11.45 1.25
CA VAL A 305 1.70 12.75 0.77
C VAL A 305 2.02 12.97 -0.70
N ILE A 306 3.30 12.84 -1.08
CA ILE A 306 3.74 13.16 -2.44
C ILE A 306 3.10 12.24 -3.46
N GLU A 307 3.05 10.93 -3.19
CA GLU A 307 2.45 9.96 -4.12
C GLU A 307 0.92 10.14 -4.22
N HIS A 308 0.28 10.52 -3.13
CA HIS A 308 -1.15 10.79 -3.16
C HIS A 308 -1.47 12.03 -4.01
N LEU A 309 -0.72 13.12 -3.84
CA LEU A 309 -0.84 14.33 -4.66
C LEU A 309 -0.55 14.08 -6.15
N ARG A 310 0.35 13.16 -6.48
CA ARG A 310 0.61 12.73 -7.87
C ARG A 310 -0.59 12.06 -8.52
N GLY A 311 -1.49 11.50 -7.73
CA GLY A 311 -2.75 10.90 -8.19
C GLY A 311 -3.82 11.90 -8.64
N LYS A 312 -3.61 13.23 -8.47
CA LYS A 312 -4.58 14.27 -8.83
C LYS A 312 -5.11 14.13 -10.25
N THR A 313 -6.32 14.63 -10.46
CA THR A 313 -6.95 14.70 -11.78
C THR A 313 -6.41 15.86 -12.61
N GLU A 314 -6.71 15.88 -13.91
CA GLU A 314 -6.39 17.03 -14.77
C GLU A 314 -7.10 18.32 -14.34
N GLN A 315 -8.24 18.20 -13.66
CA GLN A 315 -8.96 19.34 -13.07
C GLN A 315 -8.30 19.89 -11.80
N GLY A 316 -7.27 19.20 -11.27
CA GLY A 316 -6.45 19.62 -10.15
C GLY A 316 -6.96 19.20 -8.78
N PHE A 317 -7.93 18.30 -8.68
CA PHE A 317 -8.39 17.76 -7.39
C PHE A 317 -7.83 16.35 -7.14
N ILE A 318 -7.76 15.97 -5.88
CA ILE A 318 -7.44 14.61 -5.44
C ILE A 318 -8.70 13.77 -5.55
N PRO A 319 -8.69 12.66 -6.32
CA PRO A 319 -9.87 11.83 -6.51
C PRO A 319 -10.32 11.14 -5.22
N ASN A 320 -11.60 10.85 -5.11
CA ASN A 320 -12.16 10.06 -4.02
C ASN A 320 -11.43 8.72 -3.90
N ASP A 321 -11.28 7.99 -5.01
CA ASP A 321 -10.47 6.79 -5.10
C ASP A 321 -9.53 6.82 -6.31
N ASN A 322 -8.35 6.19 -6.16
CA ASN A 322 -7.37 6.04 -7.22
C ASN A 322 -6.76 4.62 -7.14
N ARG A 323 -6.87 3.85 -8.24
CA ARG A 323 -6.66 2.41 -8.29
C ARG A 323 -5.43 2.02 -9.08
N GLY A 324 -4.86 0.87 -8.78
CA GLY A 324 -3.64 0.37 -9.43
C GLY A 324 -3.76 0.13 -10.94
N ASN A 325 -4.98 -0.13 -11.46
CA ASN A 325 -5.24 -0.22 -12.90
C ASN A 325 -5.28 1.14 -13.61
N GLY A 326 -5.21 2.25 -12.87
CA GLY A 326 -5.28 3.62 -13.40
C GLY A 326 -6.68 4.22 -13.42
N SER A 327 -7.71 3.47 -13.06
CA SER A 327 -9.04 4.04 -12.85
C SER A 327 -9.05 4.91 -11.60
N LYS A 328 -9.89 5.92 -11.59
CA LYS A 328 -10.08 6.83 -10.45
C LYS A 328 -11.43 7.54 -10.54
N SER A 329 -11.86 8.14 -9.45
CA SER A 329 -13.03 9.00 -9.43
C SER A 329 -12.74 10.32 -10.15
N PHE A 330 -13.01 10.39 -11.46
CA PHE A 330 -12.79 11.58 -12.28
C PHE A 330 -13.83 12.69 -12.05
N ASP A 331 -14.90 12.41 -11.36
CA ASP A 331 -16.07 13.26 -11.15
C ASP A 331 -16.15 13.87 -9.74
N ARG A 332 -15.44 13.31 -8.77
CA ARG A 332 -15.57 13.65 -7.34
C ARG A 332 -14.26 13.49 -6.58
N SER A 333 -14.17 14.26 -5.49
CA SER A 333 -13.07 14.23 -4.52
C SER A 333 -13.49 13.52 -3.22
N GLN A 334 -12.78 13.80 -2.14
CA GLN A 334 -13.16 13.58 -0.74
C GLN A 334 -12.80 14.84 0.08
N PRO A 335 -13.29 14.97 1.34
CA PRO A 335 -13.13 16.21 2.11
C PRO A 335 -11.70 16.75 2.16
N PRO A 336 -11.52 18.08 2.09
CA PRO A 336 -10.21 18.72 1.97
C PRO A 336 -9.47 18.74 3.33
N VAL A 337 -8.73 17.69 3.60
CA VAL A 337 -7.89 17.58 4.82
C VAL A 337 -6.39 17.67 4.52
N GLY A 338 -6.03 17.78 3.23
CA GLY A 338 -4.64 17.70 2.78
C GLY A 338 -3.74 18.76 3.39
N GLY A 339 -4.14 20.02 3.37
CA GLY A 339 -3.40 21.11 3.98
C GLY A 339 -3.23 20.95 5.49
N ILE A 340 -4.28 20.46 6.17
CA ILE A 340 -4.26 20.20 7.61
C ILE A 340 -3.20 19.15 7.93
N MET A 341 -3.27 17.97 7.28
CA MET A 341 -2.38 16.84 7.56
C MET A 341 -0.94 17.12 7.14
N VAL A 342 -0.72 17.76 5.99
CA VAL A 342 0.63 18.13 5.54
C VAL A 342 1.28 19.15 6.48
N LYS A 343 0.52 20.08 7.02
CA LYS A 343 0.99 21.01 8.06
C LYS A 343 1.44 20.27 9.32
N GLU A 344 0.65 19.30 9.79
CA GLU A 344 1.00 18.52 10.98
C GLU A 344 2.25 17.63 10.73
N VAL A 345 2.38 17.02 9.55
CA VAL A 345 3.60 16.29 9.15
C VAL A 345 4.81 17.25 9.13
N TYR A 346 4.66 18.46 8.58
CA TYR A 346 5.72 19.46 8.55
C TYR A 346 6.13 19.94 9.95
N LYS A 347 5.20 20.09 10.88
CA LYS A 347 5.53 20.43 12.28
C LYS A 347 6.45 19.41 12.93
N THR A 348 6.25 18.12 12.59
CA THR A 348 7.09 17.01 13.10
C THR A 348 8.43 16.96 12.36
N TYR A 349 8.43 17.22 11.05
CA TYR A 349 9.60 17.16 10.16
C TYR A 349 9.70 18.44 9.32
N PRO A 350 10.27 19.54 9.87
CA PRO A 350 10.27 20.86 9.23
C PRO A 350 11.31 20.95 8.09
N GLU A 351 10.97 20.38 6.94
CA GLU A 351 11.81 20.38 5.74
C GLU A 351 11.17 21.25 4.63
N ASP A 352 11.73 22.41 4.35
CA ASP A 352 11.19 23.39 3.39
C ASP A 352 10.97 22.83 1.99
N TRP A 353 11.80 21.87 1.54
CA TRP A 353 11.62 21.25 0.24
C TRP A 353 10.30 20.46 0.15
N PHE A 354 9.86 19.86 1.26
CA PHE A 354 8.62 19.11 1.31
C PHE A 354 7.41 20.04 1.14
N LEU A 355 7.37 21.16 1.85
CA LEU A 355 6.33 22.16 1.62
C LEU A 355 6.33 22.70 0.19
N LYS A 356 7.52 23.01 -0.36
CA LYS A 356 7.65 23.46 -1.76
C LYS A 356 7.18 22.41 -2.77
N ALA A 357 7.33 21.13 -2.45
CA ALA A 357 6.92 20.02 -3.32
C ALA A 357 5.40 19.79 -3.31
N THR A 358 4.69 20.20 -2.26
CA THR A 358 3.29 19.83 -2.01
C THR A 358 2.32 21.01 -2.07
N PHE A 359 2.78 22.21 -1.78
CA PHE A 359 1.92 23.38 -1.59
C PHE A 359 1.06 23.75 -2.80
N ASP A 360 1.63 23.77 -4.00
CA ASP A 360 0.89 24.19 -5.20
C ASP A 360 -0.22 23.20 -5.57
N ASP A 361 0.00 21.92 -5.36
CA ASP A 361 -1.00 20.88 -5.61
C ASP A 361 -2.14 20.96 -4.57
N LEU A 362 -1.81 21.16 -3.30
CA LEU A 362 -2.79 21.36 -2.24
C LEU A 362 -3.62 22.62 -2.46
N LEU A 363 -2.98 23.73 -2.81
CA LEU A 363 -3.67 24.98 -3.13
C LEU A 363 -4.59 24.85 -4.35
N GLY A 364 -4.14 24.11 -5.38
CA GLY A 364 -4.95 23.80 -6.55
C GLY A 364 -6.20 23.01 -6.19
N TRP A 365 -6.07 22.03 -5.31
CA TRP A 365 -7.21 21.24 -4.82
C TRP A 365 -8.15 22.07 -3.93
N ASN A 366 -7.64 22.90 -3.03
CA ASN A 366 -8.43 23.83 -2.21
C ASN A 366 -9.26 24.77 -3.09
N ARG A 367 -8.64 25.39 -4.10
CA ARG A 367 -9.32 26.27 -5.07
C ARG A 367 -10.37 25.52 -5.90
N TRP A 368 -10.15 24.24 -6.19
CA TRP A 368 -11.14 23.42 -6.87
C TRP A 368 -12.41 23.22 -6.03
N TRP A 369 -12.29 22.97 -4.73
CA TRP A 369 -13.43 22.90 -3.81
C TRP A 369 -14.29 24.15 -3.86
N HIS A 370 -13.68 25.33 -3.71
CA HIS A 370 -14.39 26.59 -3.80
C HIS A 370 -15.08 26.79 -5.16
N ARG A 371 -14.39 26.52 -6.24
CA ARG A 371 -14.91 26.72 -7.60
C ARG A 371 -16.01 25.74 -7.97
N SER A 372 -15.91 24.47 -7.55
CA SER A 372 -16.75 23.37 -8.04
C SER A 372 -17.86 22.93 -7.08
N ARG A 373 -17.77 23.31 -5.81
CA ARG A 373 -18.67 22.88 -4.74
C ARG A 373 -19.32 24.03 -3.95
N ASN A 374 -19.01 25.27 -4.29
CA ASN A 374 -19.63 26.42 -3.65
C ASN A 374 -21.13 26.49 -4.00
N ASN A 375 -21.95 26.61 -2.96
CA ASN A 375 -23.39 26.75 -3.03
C ASN A 375 -23.80 27.92 -2.10
N GLU A 376 -23.80 29.13 -2.65
CA GLU A 376 -24.18 30.35 -1.93
C GLU A 376 -23.34 30.65 -0.68
N GLY A 377 -22.03 30.44 -0.78
CA GLY A 377 -21.05 30.71 0.29
C GLY A 377 -20.75 29.54 1.22
N LEU A 378 -21.51 28.45 1.14
CA LEU A 378 -21.21 27.18 1.81
C LEU A 378 -20.90 26.10 0.78
N LEU A 379 -20.34 24.98 1.20
CA LEU A 379 -20.01 23.90 0.30
C LEU A 379 -21.06 22.79 0.33
N SER A 380 -21.26 22.15 -0.82
CA SER A 380 -22.11 20.98 -1.00
C SER A 380 -21.35 19.88 -1.70
N TYR A 381 -21.50 18.63 -1.27
CA TYR A 381 -20.93 17.48 -1.98
C TYR A 381 -21.56 17.30 -3.37
N GLY A 382 -20.78 16.77 -4.30
CA GLY A 382 -21.22 16.67 -5.68
C GLY A 382 -20.52 15.58 -6.49
N SER A 383 -20.92 15.50 -7.75
CA SER A 383 -20.35 14.63 -8.77
C SER A 383 -20.40 15.37 -10.11
N SER A 384 -19.26 15.82 -10.58
CA SER A 384 -19.16 16.67 -11.77
C SER A 384 -19.09 15.85 -13.05
N PRO A 385 -19.53 16.39 -14.21
CA PRO A 385 -19.27 15.76 -15.48
C PRO A 385 -17.77 15.53 -15.69
N ALA A 386 -17.42 14.32 -16.11
CA ALA A 386 -16.05 13.96 -16.39
C ALA A 386 -15.97 12.95 -17.54
N ASN A 387 -14.88 13.02 -18.31
CA ASN A 387 -14.56 11.97 -19.26
C ASN A 387 -14.00 10.77 -18.48
N ASN A 388 -14.81 9.72 -18.38
CA ASN A 388 -14.41 8.48 -17.68
C ASN A 388 -14.08 7.39 -18.70
N PRO A 389 -12.79 7.07 -18.92
CA PRO A 389 -12.39 6.03 -19.86
C PRO A 389 -12.75 4.60 -19.39
N PHE A 390 -13.20 4.43 -18.15
CA PHE A 390 -13.54 3.13 -17.54
C PHE A 390 -15.05 2.86 -17.47
N ASN A 391 -15.90 3.78 -17.99
CA ASN A 391 -17.36 3.64 -18.06
C ASN A 391 -18.04 3.28 -16.72
N GLU A 392 -17.64 3.87 -15.62
CA GLU A 392 -18.30 3.65 -14.33
C GLU A 392 -19.70 4.30 -14.31
N PRO A 393 -20.78 3.55 -13.99
CA PRO A 393 -22.14 4.03 -14.15
C PRO A 393 -22.62 5.02 -13.08
N VAL A 394 -21.82 5.24 -12.02
CA VAL A 394 -22.23 6.07 -10.87
C VAL A 394 -21.97 7.56 -11.04
N PHE A 395 -21.26 7.97 -12.09
CA PHE A 395 -20.94 9.38 -12.34
C PHE A 395 -22.19 10.24 -12.53
N GLU A 396 -22.10 11.50 -12.10
CA GLU A 396 -23.19 12.48 -12.19
C GLU A 396 -24.48 12.04 -11.46
N THR A 397 -24.33 11.33 -10.35
CA THR A 397 -25.45 10.83 -9.56
C THR A 397 -25.42 11.32 -8.12
N LYS A 398 -26.56 11.23 -7.44
CA LYS A 398 -26.67 11.42 -6.00
C LYS A 398 -25.74 10.47 -5.23
N THR A 399 -25.65 9.22 -5.66
CA THR A 399 -24.79 8.21 -5.04
C THR A 399 -23.31 8.62 -5.08
N ALA A 400 -22.83 9.06 -6.24
CA ALA A 400 -21.47 9.56 -6.38
C ALA A 400 -21.21 10.81 -5.52
N ALA A 401 -22.18 11.72 -5.44
CA ALA A 401 -22.10 12.88 -4.56
C ALA A 401 -22.05 12.48 -3.06
N GLY A 402 -22.73 11.40 -2.68
CA GLY A 402 -22.61 10.79 -1.35
C GLY A 402 -21.21 10.24 -1.11
N TYR A 403 -20.63 9.55 -2.09
CA TYR A 403 -19.26 9.03 -2.01
C TYR A 403 -18.20 10.13 -1.85
N GLU A 404 -18.43 11.34 -2.38
CA GLU A 404 -17.53 12.48 -2.17
C GLU A 404 -17.41 12.87 -0.70
N SER A 405 -18.39 12.55 0.13
CA SER A 405 -18.35 12.83 1.58
C SER A 405 -17.42 11.89 2.36
N GLY A 406 -17.09 10.74 1.81
CA GLY A 406 -16.44 9.64 2.55
C GLY A 406 -17.33 8.98 3.61
N MET A 407 -18.63 9.36 3.63
CA MET A 407 -19.66 8.82 4.53
C MET A 407 -20.82 8.26 3.70
N ASP A 408 -20.53 7.28 2.87
CA ASP A 408 -21.34 6.80 1.75
C ASP A 408 -22.77 6.46 2.13
N ASP A 409 -22.98 5.82 3.27
CA ASP A 409 -24.25 5.35 3.78
C ASP A 409 -24.85 6.26 4.87
N SER A 410 -24.39 7.51 4.96
CA SER A 410 -24.91 8.43 5.98
C SER A 410 -26.40 8.71 5.78
N PRO A 411 -27.21 8.56 6.85
CA PRO A 411 -28.64 8.86 6.77
C PRO A 411 -28.94 10.34 6.49
N MET A 412 -27.98 11.24 6.66
CA MET A 412 -28.16 12.67 6.37
C MET A 412 -28.48 12.96 4.90
N TYR A 413 -28.15 12.05 3.97
CA TYR A 413 -28.43 12.20 2.55
C TYR A 413 -29.76 11.59 2.12
N ILE A 414 -30.49 10.91 3.03
CA ILE A 414 -31.82 10.35 2.72
C ILE A 414 -32.78 11.52 2.39
N GLY A 415 -33.44 11.44 1.23
CA GLY A 415 -34.38 12.48 0.79
C GLY A 415 -33.77 13.75 0.22
N VAL A 416 -32.43 13.94 0.31
CA VAL A 416 -31.77 15.12 -0.28
C VAL A 416 -31.76 14.98 -1.81
N PRO A 417 -32.23 15.99 -2.57
CA PRO A 417 -32.19 15.97 -4.04
C PRO A 417 -30.75 16.17 -4.56
N PHE A 418 -30.47 15.65 -5.76
CA PHE A 418 -29.27 15.96 -6.52
C PHE A 418 -29.59 16.97 -7.62
N ASN A 419 -28.94 18.10 -7.58
CA ASN A 419 -29.11 19.17 -8.57
C ASN A 419 -28.25 18.87 -9.82
N LYS A 420 -28.91 18.39 -10.89
CA LYS A 420 -28.22 18.04 -12.15
C LYS A 420 -27.59 19.23 -12.89
N LYS A 421 -27.96 20.49 -12.57
CA LYS A 421 -27.36 21.67 -13.20
C LYS A 421 -26.11 22.13 -12.45
N LYS A 422 -26.14 22.06 -11.10
CA LYS A 422 -25.03 22.42 -10.23
C LYS A 422 -24.08 21.22 -9.99
N HIS A 423 -24.52 20.00 -10.30
CA HIS A 423 -23.81 18.74 -10.02
C HIS A 423 -23.49 18.53 -8.53
N THR A 424 -24.39 18.99 -7.65
CA THR A 424 -24.23 18.90 -6.19
C THR A 424 -25.51 18.39 -5.53
N LEU A 425 -25.37 17.88 -4.31
CA LEU A 425 -26.51 17.71 -3.42
C LEU A 425 -27.14 19.06 -3.08
N GLU A 426 -28.46 19.13 -2.96
CA GLU A 426 -29.18 20.32 -2.47
C GLU A 426 -29.14 20.37 -0.94
N LEU A 427 -27.92 20.27 -0.40
CA LEU A 427 -27.59 20.31 1.01
C LEU A 427 -26.28 21.05 1.20
N GLN A 428 -26.33 22.20 1.87
CA GLN A 428 -25.14 22.91 2.32
C GLN A 428 -24.60 22.18 3.54
N ASP A 429 -23.35 21.64 3.41
CA ASP A 429 -22.76 20.81 4.44
C ASP A 429 -21.84 21.62 5.35
N VAL A 430 -22.24 21.73 6.62
CA VAL A 430 -21.48 22.47 7.64
C VAL A 430 -20.14 21.77 7.96
N GLY A 431 -20.14 20.44 7.98
CA GLY A 431 -18.92 19.64 8.23
C GLY A 431 -17.88 19.87 7.14
N LEU A 432 -18.30 19.73 5.87
CA LEU A 432 -17.44 20.01 4.71
C LEU A 432 -16.91 21.45 4.72
N THR A 433 -17.80 22.42 4.97
CA THR A 433 -17.41 23.83 4.99
C THR A 433 -16.42 24.10 6.13
N SER A 434 -16.58 23.47 7.30
CA SER A 434 -15.66 23.60 8.43
C SER A 434 -14.29 23.00 8.11
N LEU A 435 -14.24 21.83 7.47
CA LEU A 435 -12.99 21.23 7.00
C LEU A 435 -12.29 22.09 5.95
N TYR A 436 -13.05 22.67 5.01
CA TYR A 436 -12.52 23.60 4.01
C TYR A 436 -11.89 24.84 4.66
N ILE A 437 -12.56 25.46 5.64
CA ILE A 437 -12.01 26.60 6.38
C ILE A 437 -10.73 26.20 7.13
N ALA A 438 -10.70 25.03 7.74
CA ALA A 438 -9.52 24.52 8.43
C ALA A 438 -8.35 24.27 7.46
N ASP A 439 -8.65 23.76 6.26
CA ASP A 439 -7.68 23.57 5.19
C ASP A 439 -7.13 24.91 4.67
N CYS A 440 -7.99 25.92 4.44
CA CYS A 440 -7.58 27.28 4.10
C CYS A 440 -6.62 27.86 5.13
N ARG A 441 -6.92 27.73 6.43
CA ARG A 441 -6.06 28.22 7.52
C ARG A 441 -4.70 27.51 7.51
N ALA A 442 -4.69 26.19 7.33
CA ALA A 442 -3.46 25.40 7.25
C ALA A 442 -2.59 25.82 6.06
N LEU A 443 -3.22 26.00 4.90
CA LEU A 443 -2.54 26.49 3.69
C LEU A 443 -2.03 27.93 3.84
N ALA A 444 -2.76 28.84 4.52
CA ALA A 444 -2.32 30.20 4.79
C ALA A 444 -1.05 30.21 5.66
N GLU A 445 -0.99 29.39 6.72
CA GLU A 445 0.22 29.21 7.53
C GLU A 445 1.41 28.72 6.69
N MET A 446 1.20 27.69 5.85
CA MET A 446 2.24 27.18 4.95
C MET A 446 2.68 28.24 3.92
N ALA A 447 1.75 29.03 3.38
CA ALA A 447 2.06 30.15 2.48
C ALA A 447 2.94 31.19 3.18
N GLY A 448 2.67 31.48 4.47
CA GLY A 448 3.49 32.35 5.30
C GLY A 448 4.94 31.83 5.44
N ILE A 449 5.11 30.56 5.75
CA ILE A 449 6.43 29.88 5.83
C ILE A 449 7.17 29.99 4.49
N LEU A 450 6.47 29.75 3.37
CA LEU A 450 7.01 29.82 2.02
C LEU A 450 7.17 31.27 1.49
N LYS A 451 6.78 32.29 2.28
CA LYS A 451 6.80 33.73 1.94
C LYS A 451 5.92 34.08 0.73
N ARG A 452 4.84 33.33 0.53
CA ARG A 452 3.86 33.48 -0.56
C ARG A 452 2.71 34.40 -0.11
N LYS A 453 3.00 35.68 0.05
CA LYS A 453 2.08 36.69 0.64
C LYS A 453 0.75 36.81 -0.11
N LYS A 454 0.74 36.65 -1.43
CA LYS A 454 -0.48 36.75 -2.25
C LYS A 454 -1.44 35.64 -1.91
N GLU A 455 -0.94 34.42 -1.92
CA GLU A 455 -1.72 33.20 -1.63
C GLU A 455 -2.14 33.16 -0.16
N GLN A 456 -1.28 33.62 0.75
CA GLN A 456 -1.65 33.75 2.16
C GLN A 456 -2.86 34.66 2.32
N LYS A 457 -2.85 35.88 1.73
CA LYS A 457 -3.96 36.83 1.81
C LYS A 457 -5.25 36.25 1.15
N GLU A 458 -5.12 35.53 0.04
CA GLU A 458 -6.26 34.88 -0.60
C GLU A 458 -6.94 33.85 0.32
N LEU A 459 -6.16 33.08 1.07
CA LEU A 459 -6.66 32.01 1.95
C LEU A 459 -7.22 32.54 3.28
N GLU A 460 -6.84 33.74 3.69
CA GLU A 460 -7.32 34.42 4.88
C GLU A 460 -8.61 35.23 4.63
N SER A 461 -8.98 35.47 3.36
CA SER A 461 -10.15 36.25 2.96
C SER A 461 -11.42 35.40 2.89
#